data_649320b0553602b9d6e3f327ba348558
#
_entry.id   649320b0553602b9d6e3f327ba348558
#
_cell.length_a   1.000
_cell.length_b   1.000
_cell.length_c   1.000
_cell.angle_alpha   90.00
_cell.angle_beta   90.00
_cell.angle_gamma   90.00
#
_symmetry.space_group_name_H-M   'P 1'
#
loop_
_entity.id
_entity.type
_entity.pdbx_description
1 polymer ?
#
loop_
_entity_poly.entity_id
_entity_poly.type
_entity_poly.pdbx_seq_one_letter_code
_entity_poly.pdbx_strand_id
1 'polypeptide(L)'
;MSENKTVFEKIYDVVKRIPQGKVATYGQVALAAGNPRWARVVGYALHCNPDPSAIPCYRVVNREGRVSPAFAFGGENIQVQLLKNDGVEFIDETHVDIKNFCVNSDELKQK
;
A
#
# COMPACT_ATOMS: atom_id res chain seq x y z
N MET A 1 12.74 -17.38 17.06
CA MET A 1 12.79 -17.16 16.53
C MET A 1 12.86 -16.85 15.39
N SER A 2 12.58 -16.85 14.60
CA SER A 2 12.66 -16.70 13.54
C SER A 2 12.53 -15.85 12.90
N GLU A 3 13.15 -15.38 12.61
CA GLU A 3 13.10 -14.42 12.09
C GLU A 3 13.48 -14.34 10.80
N ASN A 4 13.55 -15.23 9.96
CA ASN A 4 13.98 -15.24 8.57
C ASN A 4 12.82 -14.97 7.62
N LYS A 5 12.16 -13.89 7.82
CA LYS A 5 11.12 -13.47 6.88
C LYS A 5 11.75 -13.05 5.57
N THR A 6 11.13 -13.44 4.47
CA THR A 6 11.53 -12.96 3.16
C THR A 6 11.21 -11.48 3.02
N VAL A 7 11.79 -10.83 2.02
CA VAL A 7 11.48 -9.42 1.75
C VAL A 7 9.98 -9.25 1.49
N PHE A 8 9.38 -10.16 0.72
CA PHE A 8 7.95 -10.07 0.44
C PHE A 8 7.12 -10.17 1.72
N GLU A 9 7.48 -11.09 2.62
CA GLU A 9 6.76 -11.23 3.88
C GLU A 9 6.84 -9.97 4.73
N LYS A 10 8.02 -9.33 4.76
CA LYS A 10 8.19 -8.07 5.48
C LYS A 10 7.30 -6.99 4.89
N ILE A 11 7.21 -6.93 3.57
CA ILE A 11 6.36 -5.97 2.88
C ILE A 11 4.89 -6.23 3.20
N TYR A 12 4.44 -7.48 3.14
CA TYR A 12 3.05 -7.82 3.44
C TYR A 12 2.69 -7.46 4.88
N ASP A 13 3.61 -7.68 5.82
CA ASP A 13 3.37 -7.31 7.21
C ASP A 13 3.12 -5.81 7.36
N VAL A 14 3.89 -4.99 6.64
CA VAL A 14 3.71 -3.54 6.66
C VAL A 14 2.37 -3.14 6.05
N VAL A 15 2.03 -3.72 4.90
CA VAL A 15 0.79 -3.38 4.20
C VAL A 15 -0.42 -3.69 5.07
N LYS A 16 -0.36 -4.78 5.84
CA LYS A 16 -1.44 -5.13 6.75
C LYS A 16 -1.68 -4.07 7.84
N ARG A 17 -0.69 -3.22 8.11
CA ARG A 17 -0.81 -2.18 9.12
C ARG A 17 -1.46 -0.91 8.61
N ILE A 18 -1.67 -0.78 7.29
CA ILE A 18 -2.33 0.40 6.74
C ILE A 18 -3.81 0.33 7.15
N PRO A 19 -4.29 1.28 7.95
CA PRO A 19 -5.68 1.19 8.41
C PRO A 19 -6.68 1.52 7.32
N GLN A 20 -7.90 1.03 7.50
CA GLN A 20 -8.99 1.37 6.61
C GLN A 20 -9.18 2.89 6.61
N GLY A 21 -9.36 3.46 5.43
CA GLY A 21 -9.54 4.90 5.31
C GLY A 21 -8.25 5.68 5.11
N LYS A 22 -7.11 4.98 5.03
CA LYS A 22 -5.81 5.61 4.80
C LYS A 22 -5.09 4.91 3.67
N VAL A 23 -4.09 5.59 3.12
CA VAL A 23 -3.21 5.01 2.11
C VAL A 23 -1.76 5.20 2.54
N ALA A 24 -0.87 4.39 1.98
CA ALA A 24 0.57 4.55 2.14
C ALA A 24 1.21 4.62 0.77
N THR A 25 2.38 5.22 0.70
CA THR A 25 3.15 5.24 -0.55
C THR A 25 4.07 4.04 -0.62
N TYR A 26 4.50 3.69 -1.84
CA TYR A 26 5.48 2.61 -2.01
C TYR A 26 6.74 2.88 -1.18
N GLY A 27 7.19 4.13 -1.13
CA GLY A 27 8.37 4.49 -0.35
C GLY A 27 8.17 4.30 1.15
N GLN A 28 6.99 4.65 1.68
CA GLN A 28 6.69 4.43 3.09
C GLN A 28 6.72 2.94 3.43
N VAL A 29 6.11 2.13 2.57
CA VAL A 29 6.08 0.68 2.80
C VAL A 29 7.49 0.12 2.75
N ALA A 30 8.29 0.54 1.76
CA ALA A 30 9.67 0.08 1.63
C ALA A 30 10.49 0.41 2.87
N LEU A 31 10.41 1.65 3.32
CA LEU A 31 11.16 2.09 4.49
C LEU A 31 10.76 1.30 5.74
N ALA A 32 9.45 1.15 5.96
CA ALA A 32 8.95 0.41 7.13
C ALA A 32 9.32 -1.08 7.07
N ALA A 33 9.45 -1.64 5.86
CA ALA A 33 9.85 -3.02 5.69
C ALA A 33 11.36 -3.23 5.90
N GLY A 34 12.13 -2.15 5.95
CA GLY A 34 13.54 -2.23 6.30
C GLY A 34 14.52 -1.59 5.33
N ASN A 35 14.07 -1.14 4.15
CA ASN A 35 14.99 -0.58 3.17
C ASN A 35 14.26 0.37 2.22
N PRO A 36 14.54 1.68 2.27
CA PRO A 36 13.85 2.65 1.42
C PRO A 36 14.07 2.42 -0.07
N ARG A 37 15.06 1.61 -0.44
CA ARG A 37 15.33 1.30 -1.85
C ARG A 37 14.43 0.21 -2.40
N TRP A 38 13.57 -0.37 -1.55
CA TRP A 38 12.70 -1.47 -1.96
C TRP A 38 11.37 -1.02 -2.59
N ALA A 39 11.22 0.25 -2.97
CA ALA A 39 9.94 0.71 -3.53
C ALA A 39 9.51 -0.13 -4.75
N ARG A 40 10.45 -0.47 -5.64
CA ARG A 40 10.13 -1.31 -6.80
C ARG A 40 9.76 -2.72 -6.36
N VAL A 41 10.48 -3.26 -5.38
CA VAL A 41 10.18 -4.59 -4.84
C VAL A 41 8.79 -4.61 -4.21
N VAL A 42 8.39 -3.51 -3.55
CA VAL A 42 7.03 -3.38 -3.02
C VAL A 42 6.02 -3.57 -4.15
N GLY A 43 6.23 -2.93 -5.29
CA GLY A 43 5.35 -3.10 -6.45
C GLY A 43 5.22 -4.55 -6.88
N TYR A 44 6.34 -5.27 -6.96
CA TYR A 44 6.32 -6.69 -7.30
C TYR A 44 5.57 -7.52 -6.26
N ALA A 45 5.84 -7.26 -4.97
CA ALA A 45 5.19 -8.00 -3.89
C ALA A 45 3.67 -7.82 -3.94
N LEU A 46 3.22 -6.60 -4.20
CA LEU A 46 1.79 -6.33 -4.27
C LEU A 46 1.15 -6.99 -5.48
N HIS A 47 1.88 -7.03 -6.60
CA HIS A 47 1.39 -7.72 -7.79
C HIS A 47 1.23 -9.21 -7.55
N CYS A 48 2.09 -9.80 -6.71
CA CYS A 48 2.08 -11.22 -6.39
C CYS A 48 1.33 -11.52 -5.09
N ASN A 49 0.53 -10.58 -4.59
CA ASN A 49 -0.17 -10.70 -3.33
C ASN A 49 -0.94 -12.03 -3.25
N PRO A 50 -0.61 -12.91 -2.31
CA PRO A 50 -1.25 -14.22 -2.23
C PRO A 50 -2.63 -14.19 -1.59
N ASP A 51 -2.99 -13.10 -0.91
CA ASP A 51 -4.26 -13.04 -0.19
C ASP A 51 -4.75 -11.59 -0.11
N PRO A 52 -5.37 -11.09 -1.20
CA PRO A 52 -5.83 -9.69 -1.21
C PRO A 52 -6.87 -9.36 -0.15
N SER A 53 -7.57 -10.37 0.39
CA SER A 53 -8.55 -10.11 1.43
C SER A 53 -7.89 -9.82 2.77
N ALA A 54 -6.70 -10.37 3.03
CA ALA A 54 -5.97 -10.16 4.27
C ALA A 54 -4.89 -9.08 4.14
N ILE A 55 -4.37 -8.88 2.93
CA ILE A 55 -3.29 -7.95 2.66
C ILE A 55 -3.85 -6.85 1.74
N PRO A 56 -4.24 -5.69 2.29
CA PRO A 56 -4.96 -4.67 1.52
C PRO A 56 -4.02 -3.89 0.58
N CYS A 57 -3.53 -4.57 -0.44
CA CYS A 57 -2.58 -4.00 -1.38
C CYS A 57 -3.13 -2.76 -2.11
N TYR A 58 -4.44 -2.64 -2.22
CA TYR A 58 -5.05 -1.48 -2.88
C TYR A 58 -4.84 -0.18 -2.09
N ARG A 59 -4.40 -0.25 -0.84
CA ARG A 59 -4.12 0.93 -0.01
C ARG A 59 -2.73 1.52 -0.26
N VAL A 60 -1.99 0.99 -1.23
CA VAL A 60 -0.66 1.52 -1.58
C VAL A 60 -0.76 2.27 -2.89
N VAL A 61 -0.26 3.51 -2.89
CA VAL A 61 -0.29 4.40 -4.06
C VAL A 61 1.09 5.00 -4.24
N ASN A 62 1.32 5.71 -5.35
CA ASN A 62 2.61 6.35 -5.52
C ASN A 62 2.66 7.63 -4.65
N ARG A 63 3.82 8.29 -4.62
CA ARG A 63 4.02 9.43 -3.73
C ARG A 63 3.12 10.62 -4.03
N GLU A 64 2.53 10.64 -5.21
CA GLU A 64 1.59 11.69 -5.59
C GLU A 64 0.14 11.28 -5.35
N GLY A 65 -0.08 10.07 -4.84
CA GLY A 65 -1.40 9.57 -4.58
C GLY A 65 -2.02 8.80 -5.73
N ARG A 66 -1.28 8.63 -6.83
CA ARG A 66 -1.86 7.98 -8.01
C ARG A 66 -2.00 6.49 -7.77
N VAL A 67 -3.18 5.97 -8.12
CA VAL A 67 -3.43 4.54 -8.09
C VAL A 67 -2.65 3.86 -9.22
N SER A 68 -2.45 2.55 -9.09
CA SER A 68 -1.68 1.79 -10.07
C SER A 68 -2.47 1.59 -11.36
N PRO A 69 -1.95 2.00 -12.52
CA PRO A 69 -2.62 1.71 -13.78
C PRO A 69 -2.73 0.23 -14.07
N ALA A 70 -1.86 -0.57 -13.47
CA ALA A 70 -1.81 -2.01 -13.67
C ALA A 70 -2.16 -2.78 -12.41
N PHE A 71 -3.11 -2.26 -11.61
CA PHE A 71 -3.53 -2.93 -10.38
C PHE A 71 -3.91 -4.38 -10.69
N ALA A 72 -3.22 -5.32 -10.02
CA ALA A 72 -3.28 -6.73 -10.38
C ALA A 72 -4.65 -7.37 -10.15
N PHE A 73 -5.48 -6.77 -9.29
CA PHE A 73 -6.75 -7.37 -8.87
C PHE A 73 -7.96 -6.62 -9.42
N GLY A 74 -7.89 -6.23 -10.68
CA GLY A 74 -9.04 -5.66 -11.37
C GLY A 74 -8.79 -4.34 -12.08
N GLY A 75 -7.55 -3.85 -12.08
CA GLY A 75 -7.21 -2.61 -12.78
C GLY A 75 -7.44 -1.38 -11.94
N GLU A 76 -7.09 -0.21 -12.48
CA GLU A 76 -7.12 1.02 -11.67
C GLU A 76 -8.53 1.40 -11.23
N ASN A 77 -9.55 1.13 -12.03
CA ASN A 77 -10.92 1.47 -11.65
C ASN A 77 -11.37 0.71 -10.41
N ILE A 78 -10.96 -0.55 -10.30
CA ILE A 78 -11.30 -1.35 -9.12
C ILE A 78 -10.54 -0.84 -7.91
N GLN A 79 -9.26 -0.48 -8.08
CA GLN A 79 -8.49 0.09 -6.96
C GLN A 79 -9.15 1.37 -6.44
N VAL A 80 -9.57 2.26 -7.34
CA VAL A 80 -10.27 3.48 -6.97
C VAL A 80 -11.54 3.15 -6.19
N GLN A 81 -12.31 2.19 -6.67
CA GLN A 81 -13.57 1.82 -6.02
C GLN A 81 -13.32 1.29 -4.59
N LEU A 82 -12.33 0.43 -4.44
CA LEU A 82 -12.00 -0.13 -3.13
C LEU A 82 -11.56 0.97 -2.16
N LEU A 83 -10.78 1.94 -2.62
CA LEU A 83 -10.37 3.05 -1.77
C LEU A 83 -11.56 3.93 -1.40
N LYS A 84 -12.45 4.21 -2.34
CA LYS A 84 -13.65 4.99 -2.04
C LYS A 84 -14.54 4.27 -1.04
N ASN A 85 -14.64 2.96 -1.15
CA ASN A 85 -15.40 2.16 -0.18
C ASN A 85 -14.78 2.23 1.22
N ASP A 86 -13.46 2.43 1.31
CA ASP A 86 -12.78 2.65 2.59
C ASP A 86 -13.03 4.03 3.17
N GLY A 87 -13.57 4.96 2.38
CA GLY A 87 -13.77 6.34 2.80
C GLY A 87 -12.66 7.28 2.35
N VAL A 88 -11.73 6.82 1.50
CA VAL A 88 -10.65 7.67 1.01
C VAL A 88 -11.17 8.62 -0.04
N GLU A 89 -10.77 9.88 0.04
CA GLU A 89 -11.18 10.91 -0.92
C GLU A 89 -10.09 11.14 -1.96
N PHE A 90 -10.52 11.54 -3.13
CA PHE A 90 -9.65 11.76 -4.28
C PHE A 90 -9.68 13.23 -4.70
N ILE A 91 -8.56 13.73 -5.24
CA ILE A 91 -8.50 15.08 -5.79
C ILE A 91 -8.85 15.07 -7.28
N ASP A 92 -8.76 13.91 -7.93
CA ASP A 92 -9.24 13.73 -9.31
C ASP A 92 -9.54 12.24 -9.50
N GLU A 93 -9.74 11.81 -10.74
CA GLU A 93 -10.19 10.44 -11.02
C GLU A 93 -9.20 9.35 -10.59
N THR A 94 -7.93 9.68 -10.51
CA THR A 94 -6.89 8.66 -10.27
C THR A 94 -5.94 9.00 -9.13
N HIS A 95 -6.09 10.16 -8.47
CA HIS A 95 -5.18 10.59 -7.42
C HIS A 95 -5.91 10.76 -6.10
N VAL A 96 -5.42 10.05 -5.10
CA VAL A 96 -5.90 10.19 -3.71
C VAL A 96 -5.45 11.55 -3.17
N ASP A 97 -6.26 12.12 -2.30
CA ASP A 97 -5.89 13.31 -1.53
C ASP A 97 -4.86 12.91 -0.48
N ILE A 98 -3.60 12.83 -0.89
CA ILE A 98 -2.49 12.38 -0.04
C ILE A 98 -2.37 13.25 1.21
N LYS A 99 -2.61 14.55 1.06
CA LYS A 99 -2.44 15.47 2.17
C LYS A 99 -3.29 15.07 3.38
N ASN A 100 -4.49 14.57 3.12
CA ASN A 100 -5.43 14.26 4.20
C ASN A 100 -5.58 12.77 4.48
N PHE A 101 -5.18 11.91 3.54
CA PHE A 101 -5.45 10.47 3.66
C PHE A 101 -4.20 9.60 3.73
N CYS A 102 -3.01 10.18 3.63
CA CYS A 102 -1.78 9.39 3.76
C CYS A 102 -1.57 9.02 5.23
N VAL A 103 -1.25 7.74 5.46
CA VAL A 103 -0.96 7.26 6.80
C VAL A 103 0.32 7.95 7.32
N ASN A 104 0.38 8.18 8.62
CA ASN A 104 1.61 8.61 9.25
C ASN A 104 2.58 7.43 9.25
N SER A 105 3.84 7.69 8.87
CA SER A 105 4.83 6.62 8.78
C SER A 105 5.01 5.86 10.09
N ASP A 106 4.79 6.52 11.23
CA ASP A 106 4.90 5.86 12.52
C ASP A 106 3.84 4.77 12.69
N GLU A 107 2.69 4.89 12.03
CA GLU A 107 1.63 3.89 12.12
C GLU A 107 2.01 2.59 11.41
N LEU A 108 3.02 2.62 10.54
CA LEU A 108 3.47 1.42 9.82
C LEU A 108 4.55 0.66 10.57
N LYS A 109 5.08 1.25 11.63
CA LYS A 109 6.16 0.61 12.38
C LYS A 109 5.61 -0.50 13.25
N GLN A 110 6.40 -1.55 13.38
CA GLN A 110 6.07 -2.64 14.29
C GLN A 110 6.25 -2.15 15.73
N LYS A 111 5.32 -2.50 16.57
CA LYS A 111 5.39 -2.14 17.98
C LYS A 111 6.02 -3.20 18.81
#